data_af41ce720f6e4165c716ab7cbe23676b
#
_entry.id   af41ce720f6e4165c716ab7cbe23676b
#
_cell.length_a   1.000
_cell.length_b   1.000
_cell.length_c   1.000
_cell.angle_alpha   90.00
_cell.angle_beta   90.00
_cell.angle_gamma   90.00
#
_symmetry.space_group_name_H-M   'P 1'
#
loop_
_entity.id
_entity.type
_entity.pdbx_description
1 polymer ?
#
loop_
_entity_poly.entity_id
_entity_poly.type
_entity_poly.pdbx_seq_one_letter_code
_entity_poly.pdbx_strand_id
1 'polypeptide(L)'
;SGIELIRVWLKNNPTDHQSTLTLGEFYYKNQEKIKAIDIWDDFRKNKLTNKTMYRLLFHTYIKFGQTESMELLSIKGRKEFGEPYFLAIDLANYYQSRQAFDRSLRELMLLIRYQKQYLSYATDRILIMSDDTSSHSIIDSTLNANIEINISMREILGGFYYKIGNFSDALDQYKLLGFQSTESVNKWLIFAENLRKESQFDLSIRAYHYMLENLENSNPQVIGKILLGLGKSYEDQIIKRQSNLKFVKWFPENNFFNNQFIRSPDVNNAPLANSLEHYQSLLALLPNSRTTATVHYRLAQIQSRIMRDFLGAKSSFETALKVNPSSQLRQLIHTDIGKLFIYNGQYEDAINYFEPEENENLNDRTIAYINSLLYGLEIDSAITYLDEIILDVDTNHKYFNDLFEIHDLITNYYSDGTKDDKIAFKLFFQSESLINEYKIKEAIEILEGIRFNHSDAMIYPIATLRLAVLSIDLMQYEKSIQYALAMENTNLKDKGLTLAAEIEENYLGNNESALKYYYRVLSECSTSLLADPVRIHVRKISKPRES
;
A
#
# COMPACT_ATOMS: atom_id res chain seq x y z
N SER A 1 36.49 -32.59 -29.97
CA SER A 1 36.05 -31.85 -28.81
C SER A 1 35.83 -30.37 -29.16
N GLY A 2 35.01 -29.63 -28.40
CA GLY A 2 34.81 -28.19 -28.63
C GLY A 2 36.12 -27.38 -28.59
N ILE A 3 37.06 -27.82 -27.79
CA ILE A 3 38.42 -27.23 -27.71
C ILE A 3 39.15 -27.33 -29.04
N GLU A 4 39.11 -28.49 -29.71
CA GLU A 4 39.78 -28.69 -31.01
C GLU A 4 39.16 -27.85 -32.09
N LEU A 5 37.83 -27.78 -32.14
CA LEU A 5 37.13 -26.95 -33.13
C LEU A 5 37.52 -25.47 -32.99
N ILE A 6 37.55 -24.94 -31.79
CA ILE A 6 37.95 -23.54 -31.54
C ILE A 6 39.43 -23.32 -31.87
N ARG A 7 40.30 -24.28 -31.60
CA ARG A 7 41.71 -24.21 -31.98
C ARG A 7 41.92 -24.16 -33.47
N VAL A 8 41.19 -24.99 -34.24
CA VAL A 8 41.22 -24.97 -35.73
C VAL A 8 40.67 -23.64 -36.23
N TRP A 9 39.56 -23.14 -35.63
CA TRP A 9 39.00 -21.84 -35.99
C TRP A 9 40.01 -20.71 -35.79
N LEU A 10 40.66 -20.66 -34.64
CA LEU A 10 41.64 -19.60 -34.27
C LEU A 10 42.90 -19.64 -35.13
N LYS A 11 43.29 -20.79 -35.69
CA LYS A 11 44.39 -20.85 -36.69
C LYS A 11 44.07 -20.06 -37.95
N ASN A 12 42.80 -20.10 -38.36
CA ASN A 12 42.32 -19.40 -39.55
C ASN A 12 41.84 -17.95 -39.25
N ASN A 13 41.52 -17.67 -37.97
CA ASN A 13 40.99 -16.39 -37.49
C ASN A 13 41.73 -15.91 -36.25
N PRO A 14 43.02 -15.54 -36.33
CA PRO A 14 43.87 -15.24 -35.15
C PRO A 14 43.47 -13.96 -34.44
N THR A 15 42.66 -13.11 -35.06
CA THR A 15 42.13 -11.84 -34.51
C THR A 15 40.74 -11.99 -33.88
N ASP A 16 40.19 -13.19 -33.83
CA ASP A 16 38.93 -13.45 -33.14
C ASP A 16 39.16 -13.54 -31.65
N HIS A 17 39.02 -12.36 -30.99
CA HIS A 17 39.25 -12.19 -29.57
C HIS A 17 38.21 -12.92 -28.72
N GLN A 18 36.96 -12.96 -29.18
CA GLN A 18 35.88 -13.66 -28.46
C GLN A 18 36.14 -15.17 -28.42
N SER A 19 36.49 -15.77 -29.55
CA SER A 19 36.85 -17.18 -29.61
C SER A 19 38.11 -17.51 -28.80
N THR A 20 39.07 -16.57 -28.71
CA THR A 20 40.26 -16.75 -27.85
C THR A 20 39.85 -16.86 -26.38
N LEU A 21 38.99 -15.99 -25.89
CA LEU A 21 38.49 -16.05 -24.50
C LEU A 21 37.63 -17.30 -24.28
N THR A 22 36.79 -17.65 -25.24
CA THR A 22 35.95 -18.86 -25.21
C THR A 22 36.82 -20.15 -25.15
N LEU A 23 37.98 -20.18 -25.78
CA LEU A 23 38.92 -21.31 -25.66
C LEU A 23 39.39 -21.48 -24.20
N GLY A 24 39.72 -20.39 -23.51
CA GLY A 24 40.00 -20.39 -22.07
C GLY A 24 38.83 -20.90 -21.25
N GLU A 25 37.58 -20.45 -21.57
CA GLU A 25 36.39 -20.94 -20.89
C GLU A 25 36.19 -22.45 -20.98
N PHE A 26 36.44 -23.02 -22.19
CA PHE A 26 36.35 -24.47 -22.40
C PHE A 26 37.43 -25.23 -21.61
N TYR A 27 38.65 -24.71 -21.54
CA TYR A 27 39.68 -25.30 -20.70
C TYR A 27 39.31 -25.26 -19.22
N TYR A 28 38.76 -24.12 -18.75
CA TYR A 28 38.34 -23.99 -17.36
C TYR A 28 37.24 -24.99 -16.99
N LYS A 29 36.23 -25.14 -17.87
CA LYS A 29 35.15 -26.11 -17.70
C LYS A 29 35.62 -27.55 -17.76
N ASN A 30 36.69 -27.82 -18.55
CA ASN A 30 37.33 -29.15 -18.65
C ASN A 30 38.32 -29.43 -17.51
N GLN A 31 38.25 -28.65 -16.42
CA GLN A 31 39.15 -28.76 -15.24
C GLN A 31 40.64 -28.42 -15.51
N GLU A 32 40.99 -27.94 -16.68
CA GLU A 32 42.34 -27.51 -17.06
C GLU A 32 42.53 -26.03 -16.76
N LYS A 33 42.34 -25.65 -15.47
CA LYS A 33 42.32 -24.26 -15.03
C LYS A 33 43.60 -23.48 -15.34
N ILE A 34 44.78 -24.13 -15.23
CA ILE A 34 46.07 -23.49 -15.52
C ILE A 34 46.08 -23.00 -16.98
N LYS A 35 45.71 -23.85 -17.94
CA LYS A 35 45.69 -23.47 -19.36
C LYS A 35 44.69 -22.35 -19.66
N ALA A 36 43.54 -22.34 -18.95
CA ALA A 36 42.59 -21.28 -19.07
C ALA A 36 43.17 -19.92 -18.62
N ILE A 37 43.81 -19.90 -17.46
CA ILE A 37 44.44 -18.71 -16.88
C ILE A 37 45.57 -18.23 -17.81
N ASP A 38 46.40 -19.12 -18.32
CA ASP A 38 47.48 -18.77 -19.26
C ASP A 38 46.94 -18.07 -20.52
N ILE A 39 45.83 -18.56 -21.08
CA ILE A 39 45.18 -17.92 -22.23
C ILE A 39 44.64 -16.53 -21.89
N TRP A 40 43.99 -16.38 -20.74
CA TRP A 40 43.47 -15.10 -20.30
C TRP A 40 44.55 -14.09 -19.92
N ASP A 41 45.67 -14.56 -19.35
CA ASP A 41 46.85 -13.76 -19.05
C ASP A 41 47.60 -13.32 -20.32
N ASP A 42 47.72 -14.21 -21.32
CA ASP A 42 48.26 -13.84 -22.61
C ASP A 42 47.36 -12.78 -23.27
N PHE A 43 46.04 -12.98 -23.24
CA PHE A 43 45.08 -11.98 -23.73
C PHE A 43 45.25 -10.63 -23.02
N ARG A 44 45.39 -10.65 -21.69
CA ARG A 44 45.62 -9.45 -20.87
C ARG A 44 46.91 -8.72 -21.22
N LYS A 45 47.97 -9.47 -21.54
CA LYS A 45 49.29 -8.90 -21.88
C LYS A 45 49.35 -8.36 -23.32
N ASN A 46 48.75 -9.07 -24.28
CA ASN A 46 49.08 -8.89 -25.67
C ASN A 46 47.90 -8.43 -26.55
N LYS A 47 46.65 -8.50 -26.03
CA LYS A 47 45.43 -8.25 -26.86
C LYS A 47 44.58 -7.07 -26.37
N LEU A 48 44.87 -6.46 -25.22
CA LEU A 48 44.11 -5.33 -24.68
C LEU A 48 44.48 -4.04 -25.39
N THR A 49 43.74 -3.72 -26.45
CA THR A 49 44.00 -2.53 -27.28
C THR A 49 42.93 -1.43 -27.16
N ASN A 50 41.76 -1.77 -26.63
CA ASN A 50 40.63 -0.83 -26.49
C ASN A 50 39.64 -1.26 -25.39
N LYS A 51 38.71 -0.37 -25.06
CA LYS A 51 37.70 -0.59 -24.01
C LYS A 51 36.87 -1.85 -24.21
N THR A 52 36.58 -2.24 -25.45
CA THR A 52 35.81 -3.46 -25.76
C THR A 52 36.57 -4.70 -25.31
N MET A 53 37.86 -4.78 -25.58
CA MET A 53 38.71 -5.92 -25.16
C MET A 53 38.78 -6.02 -23.62
N TYR A 54 38.88 -4.88 -22.94
CA TYR A 54 38.83 -4.84 -21.49
C TYR A 54 37.50 -5.37 -20.95
N ARG A 55 36.38 -4.99 -21.53
CA ARG A 55 35.06 -5.48 -21.13
C ARG A 55 34.90 -6.97 -21.37
N LEU A 56 35.32 -7.48 -22.54
CA LEU A 56 35.26 -8.90 -22.85
C LEU A 56 36.02 -9.73 -21.82
N LEU A 57 37.27 -9.36 -21.54
CA LEU A 57 38.09 -10.07 -20.54
C LEU A 57 37.49 -9.92 -19.12
N PHE A 58 37.00 -8.73 -18.77
CA PHE A 58 36.35 -8.47 -17.50
C PHE A 58 35.14 -9.37 -17.27
N HIS A 59 34.25 -9.51 -18.25
CA HIS A 59 33.10 -10.42 -18.18
C HIS A 59 33.51 -11.88 -18.09
N THR A 60 34.61 -12.25 -18.73
CA THR A 60 35.18 -13.61 -18.60
C THR A 60 35.62 -13.85 -17.17
N TYR A 61 36.33 -12.91 -16.53
CA TYR A 61 36.75 -13.02 -15.13
C TYR A 61 35.56 -13.08 -14.17
N ILE A 62 34.51 -12.29 -14.37
CA ILE A 62 33.27 -12.37 -13.59
C ILE A 62 32.67 -13.77 -13.66
N LYS A 63 32.50 -14.29 -14.89
CA LYS A 63 31.88 -15.59 -15.17
C LYS A 63 32.57 -16.75 -14.46
N PHE A 64 33.87 -16.67 -14.28
CA PHE A 64 34.68 -17.72 -13.67
C PHE A 64 35.21 -17.36 -12.27
N GLY A 65 34.68 -16.30 -11.65
CA GLY A 65 34.97 -15.92 -10.28
C GLY A 65 36.42 -15.48 -10.03
N GLN A 66 37.10 -14.95 -11.07
CA GLN A 66 38.51 -14.49 -10.98
C GLN A 66 38.54 -13.05 -10.46
N THR A 67 38.16 -12.87 -9.16
CA THR A 67 37.93 -11.55 -8.55
C THR A 67 39.19 -10.68 -8.57
N GLU A 68 40.35 -11.23 -8.16
CA GLU A 68 41.60 -10.45 -8.15
C GLU A 68 42.02 -9.98 -9.54
N SER A 69 41.92 -10.87 -10.55
CA SER A 69 42.24 -10.52 -11.93
C SER A 69 41.29 -9.46 -12.50
N MET A 70 40.01 -9.52 -12.14
CA MET A 70 38.97 -8.55 -12.49
C MET A 70 39.31 -7.17 -11.89
N GLU A 71 39.66 -7.11 -10.60
CA GLU A 71 40.00 -5.86 -9.91
C GLU A 71 41.27 -5.23 -10.49
N LEU A 72 42.31 -6.01 -10.72
CA LEU A 72 43.56 -5.54 -11.33
C LEU A 72 43.32 -5.02 -12.78
N LEU A 73 42.46 -5.73 -13.54
CA LEU A 73 42.08 -5.27 -14.89
C LEU A 73 41.36 -3.94 -14.86
N SER A 74 40.45 -3.73 -13.92
CA SER A 74 39.72 -2.47 -13.77
C SER A 74 40.67 -1.31 -13.42
N ILE A 75 41.60 -1.51 -12.50
CA ILE A 75 42.59 -0.51 -12.09
C ILE A 75 43.47 -0.15 -13.30
N LYS A 76 43.95 -1.15 -14.05
CA LYS A 76 44.75 -0.93 -15.27
C LYS A 76 43.95 -0.13 -16.32
N GLY A 77 42.71 -0.51 -16.59
CA GLY A 77 41.85 0.16 -17.57
C GLY A 77 41.55 1.63 -17.18
N ARG A 78 41.26 1.88 -15.91
CA ARG A 78 41.06 3.24 -15.37
C ARG A 78 42.26 4.15 -15.63
N LYS A 79 43.46 3.62 -15.38
CA LYS A 79 44.72 4.34 -15.63
C LYS A 79 44.96 4.56 -17.13
N GLU A 80 44.76 3.54 -17.95
CA GLU A 80 45.03 3.58 -19.38
C GLU A 80 44.11 4.54 -20.14
N PHE A 81 42.82 4.54 -19.79
CA PHE A 81 41.84 5.39 -20.45
C PHE A 81 41.65 6.77 -19.77
N GLY A 82 42.28 7.02 -18.63
CA GLY A 82 42.07 8.23 -17.85
C GLY A 82 40.65 8.38 -17.31
N GLU A 83 39.91 7.29 -17.17
CA GLU A 83 38.52 7.25 -16.71
C GLU A 83 38.42 6.55 -15.36
N PRO A 84 38.37 7.27 -14.23
CA PRO A 84 38.30 6.68 -12.89
C PRO A 84 37.06 5.80 -12.69
N TYR A 85 35.99 6.04 -13.45
CA TYR A 85 34.70 5.33 -13.40
C TYR A 85 34.60 4.16 -14.40
N PHE A 86 35.67 3.88 -15.17
CA PHE A 86 35.65 2.78 -16.13
C PHE A 86 35.33 1.44 -15.42
N LEU A 87 34.37 0.68 -15.95
CA LEU A 87 33.82 -0.55 -15.37
C LEU A 87 33.10 -0.40 -14.00
N ALA A 88 32.83 0.81 -13.54
CA ALA A 88 32.19 1.04 -12.25
C ALA A 88 30.79 0.41 -12.17
N ILE A 89 30.00 0.47 -13.23
CA ILE A 89 28.66 -0.15 -13.30
C ILE A 89 28.76 -1.67 -13.18
N ASP A 90 29.67 -2.27 -13.92
CA ASP A 90 29.88 -3.73 -13.93
C ASP A 90 30.37 -4.23 -12.57
N LEU A 91 31.29 -3.51 -11.95
CA LEU A 91 31.81 -3.79 -10.61
C LEU A 91 30.74 -3.61 -9.54
N ALA A 92 29.96 -2.53 -9.58
CA ALA A 92 28.88 -2.29 -8.63
C ALA A 92 27.86 -3.43 -8.65
N ASN A 93 27.45 -3.86 -9.85
CA ASN A 93 26.52 -4.98 -10.02
C ASN A 93 27.12 -6.31 -9.53
N TYR A 94 28.39 -6.56 -9.84
CA TYR A 94 29.08 -7.75 -9.37
C TYR A 94 29.16 -7.82 -7.84
N TYR A 95 29.58 -6.74 -7.19
CA TYR A 95 29.67 -6.68 -5.74
C TYR A 95 28.29 -6.76 -5.08
N GLN A 96 27.28 -6.09 -5.64
CA GLN A 96 25.92 -6.18 -5.12
C GLN A 96 25.39 -7.61 -5.16
N SER A 97 25.59 -8.35 -6.27
CA SER A 97 25.15 -9.75 -6.40
C SER A 97 25.82 -10.69 -5.39
N ARG A 98 26.90 -10.25 -4.79
CA ARG A 98 27.66 -10.99 -3.76
C ARG A 98 27.50 -10.38 -2.35
N GLN A 99 26.55 -9.46 -2.18
CA GLN A 99 26.30 -8.77 -0.92
C GLN A 99 27.53 -8.01 -0.35
N ALA A 100 28.51 -7.71 -1.20
CA ALA A 100 29.67 -6.87 -0.85
C ALA A 100 29.27 -5.39 -1.01
N PHE A 101 28.32 -4.95 -0.18
CA PHE A 101 27.64 -3.66 -0.33
C PHE A 101 28.59 -2.45 -0.23
N ASP A 102 29.60 -2.53 0.65
CA ASP A 102 30.61 -1.48 0.79
C ASP A 102 31.39 -1.24 -0.51
N ARG A 103 31.75 -2.31 -1.21
CA ARG A 103 32.46 -2.23 -2.50
C ARG A 103 31.55 -1.73 -3.60
N SER A 104 30.32 -2.22 -3.64
CA SER A 104 29.31 -1.77 -4.61
C SER A 104 29.05 -0.28 -4.48
N LEU A 105 28.85 0.21 -3.26
CA LEU A 105 28.61 1.64 -2.98
C LEU A 105 29.81 2.51 -3.37
N ARG A 106 31.04 2.07 -3.11
CA ARG A 106 32.24 2.81 -3.56
C ARG A 106 32.24 3.01 -5.06
N GLU A 107 31.90 1.99 -5.83
CA GLU A 107 31.83 2.08 -7.30
C GLU A 107 30.71 3.02 -7.75
N LEU A 108 29.55 2.97 -7.11
CA LEU A 108 28.44 3.90 -7.40
C LEU A 108 28.79 5.34 -7.04
N MET A 109 29.44 5.59 -5.90
CA MET A 109 29.91 6.93 -5.52
C MET A 109 30.95 7.46 -6.51
N LEU A 110 31.86 6.61 -6.97
CA LEU A 110 32.82 6.96 -8.01
C LEU A 110 32.10 7.33 -9.32
N LEU A 111 31.10 6.54 -9.71
CA LEU A 111 30.29 6.80 -10.91
C LEU A 111 29.58 8.15 -10.84
N ILE A 112 28.86 8.45 -9.75
CA ILE A 112 28.15 9.70 -9.56
C ILE A 112 29.11 10.89 -9.55
N ARG A 113 30.29 10.74 -8.96
CA ARG A 113 31.30 11.82 -8.86
C ARG A 113 31.75 12.31 -10.22
N TYR A 114 31.95 11.41 -11.17
CA TYR A 114 32.50 11.74 -12.50
C TYR A 114 31.42 11.80 -13.60
N GLN A 115 30.27 11.19 -13.40
CA GLN A 115 29.23 10.99 -14.42
C GLN A 115 27.84 11.26 -13.83
N LYS A 116 27.48 12.53 -13.65
CA LYS A 116 26.21 12.95 -13.02
C LYS A 116 24.96 12.36 -13.69
N GLN A 117 25.03 12.04 -14.97
CA GLN A 117 23.92 11.41 -15.73
C GLN A 117 23.50 10.03 -15.17
N TYR A 118 24.38 9.36 -14.42
CA TYR A 118 24.07 8.08 -13.79
C TYR A 118 23.52 8.21 -12.36
N LEU A 119 23.15 9.41 -11.92
CA LEU A 119 22.61 9.64 -10.58
C LEU A 119 21.34 8.79 -10.34
N SER A 120 20.38 8.80 -11.29
CA SER A 120 19.15 8.01 -11.19
C SER A 120 19.46 6.51 -11.10
N TYR A 121 20.32 6.01 -12.00
CA TYR A 121 20.75 4.60 -11.96
C TYR A 121 21.36 4.21 -10.60
N ALA A 122 22.25 5.04 -10.07
CA ALA A 122 22.90 4.75 -8.80
C ALA A 122 21.90 4.83 -7.63
N THR A 123 20.96 5.79 -7.68
CA THR A 123 19.86 5.88 -6.71
C THR A 123 19.04 4.59 -6.68
N ASP A 124 18.59 4.11 -7.84
CA ASP A 124 17.81 2.88 -7.95
C ASP A 124 18.58 1.68 -7.40
N ARG A 125 19.88 1.57 -7.71
CA ARG A 125 20.73 0.49 -7.21
C ARG A 125 20.92 0.53 -5.69
N ILE A 126 21.09 1.72 -5.12
CA ILE A 126 21.21 1.90 -3.65
C ILE A 126 19.89 1.54 -2.96
N LEU A 127 18.76 1.99 -3.52
CA LEU A 127 17.45 1.64 -2.99
C LEU A 127 17.14 0.15 -3.09
N ILE A 128 17.58 -0.55 -4.15
CA ILE A 128 17.46 -2.02 -4.23
C ILE A 128 18.34 -2.69 -3.17
N MET A 129 19.57 -2.21 -2.94
CA MET A 129 20.43 -2.76 -1.88
C MET A 129 19.79 -2.65 -0.48
N SER A 130 18.99 -1.62 -0.23
CA SER A 130 18.31 -1.42 1.06
C SER A 130 17.21 -2.45 1.38
N ASP A 131 16.87 -3.35 0.45
CA ASP A 131 16.02 -4.51 0.75
C ASP A 131 16.71 -5.53 1.68
N ASP A 132 18.04 -5.50 1.75
CA ASP A 132 18.84 -6.27 2.70
C ASP A 132 19.24 -5.39 3.89
N THR A 133 18.76 -5.74 5.08
CA THR A 133 19.01 -4.96 6.30
C THR A 133 20.50 -4.84 6.67
N SER A 134 21.33 -5.79 6.25
CA SER A 134 22.79 -5.75 6.48
C SER A 134 23.47 -4.60 5.72
N SER A 135 22.83 -4.06 4.68
CA SER A 135 23.33 -2.92 3.91
C SER A 135 23.08 -1.57 4.57
N HIS A 136 22.12 -1.47 5.51
CA HIS A 136 21.58 -0.20 6.00
C HIS A 136 22.65 0.72 6.60
N SER A 137 23.47 0.20 7.53
CA SER A 137 24.54 0.99 8.17
C SER A 137 25.61 1.44 7.18
N ILE A 138 25.88 0.60 6.16
CA ILE A 138 26.88 0.89 5.13
C ILE A 138 26.35 1.98 4.19
N ILE A 139 25.08 1.89 3.77
CA ILE A 139 24.42 2.92 2.94
C ILE A 139 24.41 4.25 3.68
N ASP A 140 23.92 4.26 4.92
CA ASP A 140 23.83 5.44 5.75
C ASP A 140 25.21 6.15 5.89
N SER A 141 26.23 5.43 6.36
CA SER A 141 27.55 5.98 6.56
C SER A 141 28.21 6.46 5.25
N THR A 142 28.02 5.72 4.14
CA THR A 142 28.59 6.07 2.85
C THR A 142 27.96 7.34 2.27
N LEU A 143 26.63 7.45 2.31
CA LEU A 143 25.94 8.62 1.79
C LEU A 143 26.25 9.87 2.62
N ASN A 144 26.23 9.76 3.95
CA ASN A 144 26.57 10.86 4.85
C ASN A 144 28.00 11.38 4.61
N ALA A 145 28.97 10.47 4.44
CA ALA A 145 30.35 10.87 4.14
C ALA A 145 30.54 11.58 2.80
N ASN A 146 29.59 11.47 1.86
CA ASN A 146 29.68 12.06 0.53
C ASN A 146 28.76 13.28 0.33
N ILE A 147 27.99 13.70 1.33
CA ILE A 147 27.06 14.85 1.24
C ILE A 147 27.80 16.15 0.90
N GLU A 148 28.93 16.43 1.51
CA GLU A 148 29.72 17.63 1.26
C GLU A 148 30.23 17.71 -0.18
N ILE A 149 30.47 16.54 -0.78
CA ILE A 149 30.95 16.43 -2.17
C ILE A 149 29.82 16.67 -3.17
N ASN A 150 28.64 16.16 -2.86
CA ASN A 150 27.46 16.27 -3.72
C ASN A 150 26.18 16.30 -2.91
N ILE A 151 25.49 17.42 -2.92
CA ILE A 151 24.21 17.65 -2.23
C ILE A 151 23.11 16.65 -2.64
N SER A 152 23.20 16.08 -3.86
CA SER A 152 22.26 15.04 -4.32
C SER A 152 22.31 13.77 -3.45
N MET A 153 23.36 13.56 -2.65
CA MET A 153 23.42 12.46 -1.68
C MET A 153 22.32 12.57 -0.63
N ARG A 154 21.90 13.78 -0.26
CA ARG A 154 20.77 14.00 0.65
C ARG A 154 19.45 13.51 0.08
N GLU A 155 19.25 13.68 -1.24
CA GLU A 155 18.05 13.18 -1.91
C GLU A 155 18.00 11.65 -1.88
N ILE A 156 19.14 11.00 -2.14
CA ILE A 156 19.26 9.54 -2.05
C ILE A 156 19.05 9.08 -0.61
N LEU A 157 19.64 9.77 0.35
CA LEU A 157 19.52 9.45 1.77
C LEU A 157 18.08 9.61 2.27
N GLY A 158 17.39 10.68 1.86
CA GLY A 158 15.96 10.86 2.13
C GLY A 158 15.10 9.73 1.56
N GLY A 159 15.36 9.31 0.31
CA GLY A 159 14.70 8.17 -0.32
C GLY A 159 14.99 6.83 0.37
N PHE A 160 16.23 6.64 0.81
CA PHE A 160 16.65 5.47 1.59
C PHE A 160 15.92 5.41 2.95
N TYR A 161 15.93 6.48 3.73
CA TYR A 161 15.22 6.54 5.01
C TYR A 161 13.72 6.32 4.84
N TYR A 162 13.12 6.92 3.80
CA TYR A 162 11.71 6.68 3.49
C TYR A 162 11.44 5.19 3.23
N LYS A 163 12.26 4.55 2.40
CA LYS A 163 12.09 3.15 2.02
C LYS A 163 12.21 2.17 3.19
N ILE A 164 13.10 2.45 4.14
CA ILE A 164 13.26 1.61 5.35
C ILE A 164 12.28 1.94 6.47
N GLY A 165 11.32 2.87 6.22
CA GLY A 165 10.31 3.28 7.20
C GLY A 165 10.79 4.31 8.23
N ASN A 166 11.99 4.88 8.07
CA ASN A 166 12.52 5.92 8.93
C ASN A 166 12.08 7.32 8.45
N PHE A 167 10.77 7.55 8.49
CA PHE A 167 10.13 8.71 7.87
C PHE A 167 10.54 10.05 8.49
N SER A 168 10.89 10.08 9.79
CA SER A 168 11.35 11.31 10.45
C SER A 168 12.68 11.78 9.87
N ASP A 169 13.66 10.87 9.76
CA ASP A 169 14.97 11.20 9.21
C ASP A 169 14.87 11.54 7.72
N ALA A 170 13.95 10.89 6.99
CA ALA A 170 13.65 11.27 5.61
C ALA A 170 13.20 12.73 5.53
N LEU A 171 12.23 13.14 6.37
CA LEU A 171 11.76 14.53 6.41
C LEU A 171 12.89 15.52 6.72
N ASP A 172 13.80 15.16 7.64
CA ASP A 172 14.93 16.03 7.99
C ASP A 172 15.92 16.19 6.81
N GLN A 173 16.14 15.13 6.01
CA GLN A 173 16.94 15.27 4.78
C GLN A 173 16.26 16.19 3.75
N TYR A 174 14.94 16.08 3.58
CA TYR A 174 14.18 16.97 2.71
C TYR A 174 14.28 18.43 3.17
N LYS A 175 14.17 18.73 4.49
CA LYS A 175 14.33 20.07 5.03
C LYS A 175 15.71 20.66 4.73
N LEU A 176 16.76 19.86 4.84
CA LEU A 176 18.12 20.27 4.52
C LEU A 176 18.36 20.52 3.01
N LEU A 177 17.56 19.89 2.13
CA LEU A 177 17.58 20.17 0.69
C LEU A 177 16.89 21.49 0.35
N GLY A 178 15.84 21.86 1.07
CA GLY A 178 15.06 23.06 0.84
C GLY A 178 14.35 23.11 -0.52
N PHE A 179 14.06 24.35 -0.99
CA PHE A 179 13.29 24.62 -2.22
C PHE A 179 14.17 25.38 -3.22
N GLN A 180 14.88 24.67 -4.09
CA GLN A 180 15.84 25.27 -5.03
C GLN A 180 15.23 25.50 -6.42
N SER A 181 14.14 24.84 -6.77
CA SER A 181 13.51 24.88 -8.08
C SER A 181 12.04 24.41 -8.02
N THR A 182 11.29 24.66 -9.10
CA THR A 182 9.94 24.11 -9.24
C THR A 182 9.93 22.58 -9.15
N GLU A 183 10.99 21.91 -9.62
CA GLU A 183 11.13 20.45 -9.52
C GLU A 183 11.26 20.02 -8.05
N SER A 184 12.06 20.71 -7.24
CA SER A 184 12.20 20.41 -5.82
C SER A 184 10.88 20.61 -5.07
N VAL A 185 10.10 21.64 -5.38
CA VAL A 185 8.74 21.84 -4.82
C VAL A 185 7.82 20.68 -5.18
N ASN A 186 7.85 20.19 -6.41
CA ASN A 186 7.05 19.03 -6.80
C ASN A 186 7.48 17.74 -6.07
N LYS A 187 8.79 17.52 -5.89
CA LYS A 187 9.31 16.40 -5.08
C LYS A 187 8.81 16.46 -3.63
N TRP A 188 8.80 17.65 -3.04
CA TRP A 188 8.25 17.86 -1.70
C TRP A 188 6.76 17.56 -1.60
N LEU A 189 5.95 18.01 -2.57
CA LEU A 189 4.52 17.69 -2.62
C LEU A 189 4.28 16.19 -2.71
N ILE A 190 5.06 15.49 -3.53
CA ILE A 190 4.99 14.02 -3.67
C ILE A 190 5.39 13.35 -2.36
N PHE A 191 6.47 13.79 -1.73
CA PHE A 191 6.95 13.25 -0.47
C PHE A 191 5.92 13.40 0.66
N ALA A 192 5.35 14.60 0.85
CA ALA A 192 4.34 14.87 1.85
C ALA A 192 3.05 14.04 1.61
N GLU A 193 2.62 13.91 0.34
CA GLU A 193 1.47 13.07 -0.03
C GLU A 193 1.76 11.57 0.19
N ASN A 194 2.99 11.11 -0.04
CA ASN A 194 3.39 9.74 0.24
C ASN A 194 3.39 9.45 1.74
N LEU A 195 3.89 10.37 2.59
CA LEU A 195 3.77 10.26 4.04
C LEU A 195 2.31 10.10 4.48
N ARG A 196 1.39 10.87 3.88
CA ARG A 196 -0.05 10.76 4.15
C ARG A 196 -0.58 9.37 3.77
N LYS A 197 -0.21 8.84 2.60
CA LYS A 197 -0.61 7.49 2.13
C LYS A 197 -0.08 6.38 3.03
N GLU A 198 1.13 6.54 3.57
CA GLU A 198 1.72 5.63 4.57
C GLU A 198 1.13 5.82 5.98
N SER A 199 0.05 6.61 6.10
CA SER A 199 -0.61 6.92 7.38
C SER A 199 0.30 7.64 8.40
N GLN A 200 1.38 8.28 7.93
CA GLN A 200 2.26 9.12 8.73
C GLN A 200 1.74 10.57 8.75
N PHE A 201 0.51 10.75 9.28
CA PHE A 201 -0.22 12.01 9.18
C PHE A 201 0.51 13.18 9.83
N ASP A 202 1.07 13.01 11.03
CA ASP A 202 1.79 14.06 11.74
C ASP A 202 3.03 14.53 10.96
N LEU A 203 3.75 13.60 10.34
CA LEU A 203 4.91 13.93 9.51
C LEU A 203 4.48 14.60 8.20
N SER A 204 3.39 14.14 7.60
CA SER A 204 2.81 14.78 6.40
C SER A 204 2.39 16.22 6.70
N ILE A 205 1.68 16.44 7.81
CA ILE A 205 1.28 17.77 8.26
C ILE A 205 2.51 18.67 8.50
N ARG A 206 3.52 18.17 9.19
CA ARG A 206 4.79 18.89 9.42
C ARG A 206 5.50 19.24 8.10
N ALA A 207 5.48 18.33 7.11
CA ALA A 207 6.04 18.57 5.79
C ALA A 207 5.31 19.69 5.05
N TYR A 208 3.97 19.65 5.02
CA TYR A 208 3.18 20.69 4.39
C TYR A 208 3.28 22.04 5.10
N HIS A 209 3.31 22.10 6.43
CA HIS A 209 3.55 23.36 7.18
C HIS A 209 4.91 23.94 6.85
N TYR A 210 5.97 23.11 6.83
CA TYR A 210 7.30 23.57 6.43
C TYR A 210 7.29 24.15 5.00
N MET A 211 6.56 23.53 4.07
CA MET A 211 6.38 24.09 2.72
C MET A 211 5.65 25.43 2.76
N LEU A 212 4.55 25.53 3.53
CA LEU A 212 3.74 26.75 3.60
C LEU A 212 4.56 27.92 4.14
N GLU A 213 5.31 27.73 5.22
CA GLU A 213 6.19 28.73 5.83
C GLU A 213 7.30 29.24 4.90
N ASN A 214 7.86 28.37 4.07
CA ASN A 214 8.99 28.72 3.20
C ASN A 214 8.58 29.13 1.77
N LEU A 215 7.31 28.97 1.41
CA LEU A 215 6.79 29.22 0.06
C LEU A 215 5.65 30.26 0.05
N GLU A 216 5.48 31.07 1.10
CA GLU A 216 4.39 32.06 1.24
C GLU A 216 4.19 32.96 0.01
N ASN A 217 5.29 33.37 -0.63
CA ASN A 217 5.27 34.23 -1.79
C ASN A 217 5.25 33.49 -3.14
N SER A 218 4.94 32.18 -3.10
CA SER A 218 4.88 31.35 -4.31
C SER A 218 3.58 31.54 -5.07
N ASN A 219 3.52 30.95 -6.28
CA ASN A 219 2.32 30.96 -7.10
C ASN A 219 1.11 30.41 -6.31
N PRO A 220 -0.05 31.08 -6.32
CA PRO A 220 -1.28 30.63 -5.64
C PRO A 220 -1.66 29.16 -5.90
N GLN A 221 -1.34 28.64 -7.08
CA GLN A 221 -1.57 27.23 -7.41
C GLN A 221 -0.71 26.26 -6.57
N VAL A 222 0.52 26.65 -6.21
CA VAL A 222 1.40 25.88 -5.34
C VAL A 222 0.86 25.90 -3.91
N ILE A 223 0.52 27.09 -3.41
CA ILE A 223 -0.10 27.26 -2.09
C ILE A 223 -1.41 26.47 -1.99
N GLY A 224 -2.25 26.52 -3.03
CA GLY A 224 -3.48 25.73 -3.08
C GLY A 224 -3.25 24.22 -2.98
N LYS A 225 -2.19 23.68 -3.62
CA LYS A 225 -1.82 22.26 -3.46
C LYS A 225 -1.38 21.92 -2.05
N ILE A 226 -0.63 22.81 -1.39
CA ILE A 226 -0.19 22.64 -0.01
C ILE A 226 -1.38 22.65 0.93
N LEU A 227 -2.30 23.62 0.82
CA LEU A 227 -3.51 23.72 1.63
C LEU A 227 -4.43 22.52 1.43
N LEU A 228 -4.56 22.04 0.18
CA LEU A 228 -5.30 20.79 -0.11
C LEU A 228 -4.66 19.58 0.58
N GLY A 229 -3.33 19.49 0.56
CA GLY A 229 -2.58 18.44 1.23
C GLY A 229 -2.76 18.45 2.75
N LEU A 230 -2.70 19.64 3.37
CA LEU A 230 -2.97 19.83 4.80
C LEU A 230 -4.39 19.41 5.15
N GLY A 231 -5.39 19.94 4.43
CA GLY A 231 -6.78 19.58 4.65
C GLY A 231 -7.02 18.08 4.61
N LYS A 232 -6.46 17.39 3.59
CA LYS A 232 -6.53 15.93 3.48
C LYS A 232 -5.82 15.19 4.61
N SER A 233 -4.65 15.66 5.04
CA SER A 233 -3.89 15.00 6.10
C SER A 233 -4.61 15.07 7.45
N TYR A 234 -5.22 16.20 7.77
CA TYR A 234 -6.07 16.35 8.94
C TYR A 234 -7.37 15.55 8.83
N GLU A 235 -8.01 15.52 7.64
CA GLU A 235 -9.20 14.70 7.39
C GLU A 235 -8.89 13.22 7.60
N ASP A 236 -7.77 12.72 7.08
CA ASP A 236 -7.36 11.32 7.23
C ASP A 236 -7.02 10.96 8.68
N GLN A 237 -6.53 11.89 9.51
CA GLN A 237 -6.38 11.67 10.96
C GLN A 237 -7.71 11.35 11.64
N ILE A 238 -8.81 11.95 11.17
CA ILE A 238 -10.14 11.71 11.72
C ILE A 238 -10.64 10.35 11.25
N ILE A 239 -10.51 10.07 9.94
CA ILE A 239 -11.10 8.91 9.26
C ILE A 239 -10.35 7.62 9.59
N LYS A 240 -9.03 7.66 9.60
CA LYS A 240 -8.17 6.47 9.74
C LYS A 240 -7.79 6.15 11.19
N ARG A 241 -8.67 6.25 12.17
CA ARG A 241 -8.53 5.43 13.37
C ARG A 241 -8.79 3.97 12.96
N GLN A 242 -7.78 3.36 12.35
CA GLN A 242 -7.83 1.96 11.94
C GLN A 242 -8.09 1.09 13.16
N SER A 243 -8.98 0.13 13.01
CA SER A 243 -9.03 -0.96 13.97
C SER A 243 -7.62 -1.57 14.01
N ASN A 244 -7.06 -1.76 15.20
CA ASN A 244 -5.75 -2.42 15.37
C ASN A 244 -5.84 -3.93 15.06
N LEU A 245 -6.95 -4.39 14.47
CA LEU A 245 -7.16 -5.77 14.06
C LEU A 245 -6.34 -6.07 12.81
N LYS A 246 -5.52 -7.08 12.92
CA LYS A 246 -4.58 -7.50 11.88
C LYS A 246 -5.12 -8.65 11.03
N PHE A 247 -5.81 -9.60 11.68
CA PHE A 247 -6.25 -10.84 11.06
C PHE A 247 -7.75 -10.85 10.82
N VAL A 248 -8.56 -10.41 11.81
CA VAL A 248 -10.02 -10.47 11.71
C VAL A 248 -10.56 -9.06 11.48
N LYS A 249 -11.04 -8.84 10.28
CA LYS A 249 -11.70 -7.60 9.87
C LYS A 249 -13.13 -7.90 9.46
N TRP A 250 -14.00 -6.92 9.63
CA TRP A 250 -15.38 -7.02 9.13
C TRP A 250 -15.38 -6.75 7.63
N PHE A 251 -15.58 -7.76 6.79
CA PHE A 251 -15.61 -7.65 5.33
C PHE A 251 -14.68 -6.53 4.79
N PRO A 252 -13.36 -6.58 5.03
CA PRO A 252 -12.47 -5.41 4.97
C PRO A 252 -12.31 -4.83 3.57
N GLU A 253 -12.52 -5.62 2.55
CA GLU A 253 -12.35 -5.25 1.15
C GLU A 253 -13.66 -5.27 0.37
N ASN A 254 -14.77 -5.65 1.01
CA ASN A 254 -16.07 -5.75 0.36
C ASN A 254 -16.83 -4.43 0.40
N ASN A 255 -17.18 -3.90 -0.78
CA ASN A 255 -17.84 -2.61 -0.91
C ASN A 255 -19.28 -2.56 -0.37
N PHE A 256 -19.95 -3.71 -0.21
CA PHE A 256 -21.29 -3.77 0.39
C PHE A 256 -21.30 -3.56 1.90
N PHE A 257 -20.17 -3.82 2.57
CA PHE A 257 -20.05 -3.72 4.02
C PHE A 257 -19.07 -2.64 4.49
N ASN A 258 -18.55 -1.84 3.55
CA ASN A 258 -17.58 -0.79 3.84
C ASN A 258 -18.28 0.47 4.39
N ASN A 259 -18.68 0.43 5.64
CA ASN A 259 -19.28 1.55 6.35
C ASN A 259 -18.19 2.52 6.82
N GLN A 260 -18.01 3.60 6.08
CA GLN A 260 -17.00 4.64 6.37
C GLN A 260 -17.50 5.70 7.37
N PHE A 261 -18.39 5.35 8.29
CA PHE A 261 -18.84 6.29 9.31
C PHE A 261 -17.83 6.41 10.44
N ILE A 262 -17.61 7.66 10.84
CA ILE A 262 -16.72 8.02 11.92
C ILE A 262 -17.55 8.23 13.16
N ARG A 263 -17.09 7.73 14.29
CA ARG A 263 -17.74 7.93 15.55
C ARG A 263 -17.75 9.38 15.95
N SER A 264 -18.93 9.87 16.25
CA SER A 264 -19.16 11.26 16.64
C SER A 264 -18.58 11.65 18.02
N PRO A 265 -18.56 10.80 19.08
CA PRO A 265 -18.16 11.26 20.40
C PRO A 265 -16.66 11.50 20.58
N ASP A 266 -15.83 10.83 19.78
CA ASP A 266 -14.38 10.85 19.94
C ASP A 266 -13.66 11.64 18.85
N VAL A 267 -14.37 12.38 18.03
CA VAL A 267 -13.75 13.28 17.06
C VAL A 267 -13.01 14.35 17.86
N ASN A 268 -11.69 14.22 17.93
CA ASN A 268 -10.85 15.33 18.36
C ASN A 268 -11.18 16.52 17.44
N ASN A 269 -11.84 17.53 17.97
CA ASN A 269 -12.33 18.65 17.17
C ASN A 269 -11.21 19.45 16.49
N ALA A 270 -9.96 19.35 16.96
CA ALA A 270 -8.83 20.08 16.40
C ALA A 270 -8.48 19.65 14.96
N PRO A 271 -8.29 18.36 14.61
CA PRO A 271 -8.09 17.94 13.23
C PRO A 271 -9.24 18.33 12.30
N LEU A 272 -10.49 18.25 12.77
CA LEU A 272 -11.66 18.67 12.01
C LEU A 272 -11.63 20.17 11.72
N ALA A 273 -11.43 20.99 12.74
CA ALA A 273 -11.33 22.44 12.61
C ALA A 273 -10.21 22.85 11.66
N ASN A 274 -9.01 22.26 11.81
CA ASN A 274 -7.87 22.52 10.95
C ASN A 274 -8.13 22.11 9.49
N SER A 275 -8.78 20.95 9.26
CA SER A 275 -9.14 20.52 7.90
C SER A 275 -10.07 21.54 7.24
N LEU A 276 -11.12 21.96 7.94
CA LEU A 276 -12.09 22.94 7.45
C LEU A 276 -11.43 24.31 7.17
N GLU A 277 -10.56 24.79 8.08
CA GLU A 277 -9.83 26.04 7.92
C GLU A 277 -8.95 26.04 6.66
N HIS A 278 -8.19 24.98 6.44
CA HIS A 278 -7.33 24.89 5.25
C HIS A 278 -8.13 24.79 3.95
N TYR A 279 -9.25 24.08 3.95
CA TYR A 279 -10.14 24.04 2.77
C TYR A 279 -10.80 25.40 2.51
N GLN A 280 -11.24 26.12 3.54
CA GLN A 280 -11.81 27.45 3.38
C GLN A 280 -10.75 28.45 2.90
N SER A 281 -9.54 28.41 3.44
CA SER A 281 -8.42 29.25 3.00
C SER A 281 -8.08 29.00 1.53
N LEU A 282 -8.11 27.74 1.08
CA LEU A 282 -7.90 27.41 -0.33
C LEU A 282 -9.01 27.99 -1.23
N LEU A 283 -10.28 27.88 -0.82
CA LEU A 283 -11.41 28.41 -1.58
C LEU A 283 -11.40 29.93 -1.67
N ALA A 284 -10.87 30.61 -0.64
CA ALA A 284 -10.68 32.06 -0.67
C ALA A 284 -9.52 32.48 -1.58
N LEU A 285 -8.49 31.65 -1.74
CA LEU A 285 -7.29 31.93 -2.51
C LEU A 285 -7.46 31.67 -4.02
N LEU A 286 -8.13 30.60 -4.39
CA LEU A 286 -8.19 30.13 -5.77
C LEU A 286 -9.54 30.41 -6.44
N PRO A 287 -9.54 30.83 -7.72
CA PRO A 287 -10.77 30.91 -8.50
C PRO A 287 -11.34 29.50 -8.79
N ASN A 288 -12.57 29.46 -9.28
CA ASN A 288 -13.24 28.25 -9.70
C ASN A 288 -12.37 27.39 -10.64
N SER A 289 -12.10 26.16 -10.23
CA SER A 289 -11.17 25.25 -10.90
C SER A 289 -11.45 23.80 -10.49
N ARG A 290 -10.76 22.85 -11.13
CA ARG A 290 -10.82 21.43 -10.71
C ARG A 290 -10.37 21.23 -9.25
N THR A 291 -9.43 22.03 -8.78
CA THR A 291 -8.94 21.96 -7.39
C THR A 291 -10.04 22.42 -6.43
N THR A 292 -10.71 23.55 -6.69
CA THR A 292 -11.79 24.03 -5.84
C THR A 292 -13.01 23.11 -5.89
N ALA A 293 -13.31 22.50 -7.03
CA ALA A 293 -14.33 21.45 -7.13
C ALA A 293 -14.01 20.26 -6.20
N THR A 294 -12.74 19.84 -6.17
CA THR A 294 -12.29 18.78 -5.23
C THR A 294 -12.46 19.19 -3.77
N VAL A 295 -12.21 20.45 -3.44
CA VAL A 295 -12.39 20.94 -2.06
C VAL A 295 -13.87 20.97 -1.66
N HIS A 296 -14.77 21.47 -2.53
CA HIS A 296 -16.21 21.42 -2.26
C HIS A 296 -16.71 19.98 -2.07
N TYR A 297 -16.20 19.05 -2.88
CA TYR A 297 -16.50 17.62 -2.71
C TYR A 297 -16.02 17.10 -1.35
N ARG A 298 -14.79 17.44 -0.92
CA ARG A 298 -14.26 17.04 0.39
C ARG A 298 -15.04 17.64 1.55
N LEU A 299 -15.42 18.90 1.46
CA LEU A 299 -16.32 19.54 2.45
C LEU A 299 -17.64 18.81 2.56
N ALA A 300 -18.25 18.43 1.42
CA ALA A 300 -19.48 17.64 1.42
C ALA A 300 -19.31 16.26 2.07
N GLN A 301 -18.16 15.62 1.85
CA GLN A 301 -17.81 14.35 2.52
C GLN A 301 -17.69 14.52 4.05
N ILE A 302 -17.04 15.56 4.52
CA ILE A 302 -16.96 15.89 5.94
C ILE A 302 -18.34 16.15 6.51
N GLN A 303 -19.15 16.97 5.83
CA GLN A 303 -20.51 17.30 6.25
C GLN A 303 -21.39 16.05 6.37
N SER A 304 -21.33 15.14 5.38
CA SER A 304 -22.16 13.92 5.38
C SER A 304 -21.67 12.88 6.39
N ARG A 305 -20.37 12.59 6.43
CA ARG A 305 -19.81 11.45 7.18
C ARG A 305 -19.48 11.76 8.63
N ILE A 306 -19.06 13.00 8.92
CA ILE A 306 -18.58 13.41 10.25
C ILE A 306 -19.64 14.25 10.95
N MET A 307 -20.12 15.29 10.27
CA MET A 307 -21.05 16.26 10.87
C MET A 307 -22.51 15.81 10.76
N ARG A 308 -22.82 14.91 9.82
CA ARG A 308 -24.19 14.45 9.50
C ARG A 308 -25.14 15.57 9.09
N ASP A 309 -24.58 16.61 8.54
CA ASP A 309 -25.31 17.68 7.90
C ASP A 309 -25.58 17.29 6.44
N PHE A 310 -26.63 16.50 6.20
CA PHE A 310 -26.97 16.00 4.85
C PHE A 310 -27.44 17.12 3.93
N LEU A 311 -28.08 18.16 4.45
CA LEU A 311 -28.50 19.32 3.68
C LEU A 311 -27.30 20.16 3.23
N GLY A 312 -26.38 20.45 4.15
CA GLY A 312 -25.13 21.13 3.86
C GLY A 312 -24.27 20.33 2.89
N ALA A 313 -24.18 19.00 3.08
CA ALA A 313 -23.46 18.11 2.19
C ALA A 313 -24.00 18.15 0.75
N LYS A 314 -25.33 18.06 0.59
CA LYS A 314 -25.97 18.18 -0.71
C LYS A 314 -25.65 19.50 -1.40
N SER A 315 -25.76 20.62 -0.67
CA SER A 315 -25.41 21.95 -1.17
C SER A 315 -23.94 22.05 -1.61
N SER A 316 -23.02 21.48 -0.84
CA SER A 316 -21.59 21.45 -1.15
C SER A 316 -21.28 20.56 -2.37
N PHE A 317 -21.93 19.40 -2.51
CA PHE A 317 -21.86 18.55 -3.71
C PHE A 317 -22.37 19.27 -4.96
N GLU A 318 -23.53 19.93 -4.87
CA GLU A 318 -24.08 20.71 -5.98
C GLU A 318 -23.16 21.88 -6.39
N THR A 319 -22.51 22.50 -5.40
CA THR A 319 -21.51 23.54 -5.66
C THR A 319 -20.29 22.94 -6.37
N ALA A 320 -19.80 21.79 -5.93
CA ALA A 320 -18.70 21.09 -6.61
C ALA A 320 -19.02 20.78 -8.08
N LEU A 321 -20.27 20.41 -8.40
CA LEU A 321 -20.72 20.18 -9.79
C LEU A 321 -20.69 21.45 -10.65
N LYS A 322 -20.95 22.63 -10.06
CA LYS A 322 -20.97 23.92 -10.76
C LYS A 322 -19.56 24.47 -11.06
N VAL A 323 -18.54 24.07 -10.30
CA VAL A 323 -17.17 24.62 -10.41
C VAL A 323 -16.25 23.82 -11.35
N ASN A 324 -16.78 23.17 -12.37
CA ASN A 324 -16.02 22.44 -13.40
C ASN A 324 -15.19 21.26 -12.88
N PRO A 325 -15.82 20.24 -12.25
CA PRO A 325 -15.12 19.03 -11.82
C PRO A 325 -14.64 18.21 -13.01
N SER A 326 -13.65 17.32 -12.79
CA SER A 326 -13.31 16.29 -13.79
C SER A 326 -14.50 15.32 -13.98
N SER A 327 -14.54 14.60 -15.12
CA SER A 327 -15.61 13.60 -15.38
C SER A 327 -15.67 12.54 -14.27
N GLN A 328 -14.51 12.07 -13.82
CA GLN A 328 -14.43 11.10 -12.73
C GLN A 328 -14.99 11.68 -11.41
N LEU A 329 -14.62 12.92 -11.05
CA LEU A 329 -15.14 13.57 -9.85
C LEU A 329 -16.65 13.81 -9.95
N ARG A 330 -17.16 14.16 -11.13
CA ARG A 330 -18.59 14.32 -11.38
C ARG A 330 -19.38 13.04 -11.10
N GLN A 331 -18.88 11.90 -11.57
CA GLN A 331 -19.48 10.59 -11.30
C GLN A 331 -19.51 10.28 -9.79
N LEU A 332 -18.38 10.49 -9.09
CA LEU A 332 -18.30 10.32 -7.65
C LEU A 332 -19.32 11.21 -6.91
N ILE A 333 -19.43 12.48 -7.30
CA ILE A 333 -20.38 13.41 -6.68
C ILE A 333 -21.82 12.91 -6.86
N HIS A 334 -22.21 12.49 -8.06
CA HIS A 334 -23.56 11.96 -8.29
C HIS A 334 -23.83 10.73 -7.44
N THR A 335 -22.87 9.79 -7.37
CA THR A 335 -22.99 8.62 -6.50
C THR A 335 -23.15 9.01 -5.03
N ASP A 336 -22.36 9.96 -4.55
CA ASP A 336 -22.41 10.37 -3.14
C ASP A 336 -23.67 11.21 -2.80
N ILE A 337 -24.20 11.96 -3.74
CA ILE A 337 -25.53 12.60 -3.57
C ILE A 337 -26.62 11.54 -3.37
N GLY A 338 -26.62 10.47 -4.17
CA GLY A 338 -27.56 9.36 -4.00
C GLY A 338 -27.39 8.62 -2.67
N LYS A 339 -26.14 8.45 -2.21
CA LYS A 339 -25.85 7.86 -0.89
C LYS A 339 -26.40 8.68 0.28
N LEU A 340 -26.62 9.98 0.12
CA LEU A 340 -27.26 10.78 1.17
C LEU A 340 -28.68 10.28 1.48
N PHE A 341 -29.41 9.74 0.51
CA PHE A 341 -30.71 9.10 0.74
C PHE A 341 -30.56 7.88 1.65
N ILE A 342 -29.57 7.01 1.37
CA ILE A 342 -29.27 5.83 2.20
C ILE A 342 -28.96 6.26 3.64
N TYR A 343 -28.09 7.25 3.82
CA TYR A 343 -27.67 7.74 5.13
C TYR A 343 -28.80 8.41 5.93
N ASN A 344 -29.82 8.87 5.24
CA ASN A 344 -31.01 9.47 5.83
C ASN A 344 -32.20 8.47 5.99
N GLY A 345 -31.98 7.19 5.69
CA GLY A 345 -33.02 6.15 5.77
C GLY A 345 -34.09 6.24 4.69
N GLN A 346 -33.83 6.96 3.60
CA GLN A 346 -34.75 7.17 2.47
C GLN A 346 -34.46 6.14 1.37
N TYR A 347 -34.66 4.85 1.66
CA TYR A 347 -34.22 3.76 0.77
C TYR A 347 -35.00 3.71 -0.53
N GLU A 348 -36.30 4.02 -0.52
CA GLU A 348 -37.11 4.10 -1.74
C GLU A 348 -36.61 5.21 -2.69
N ASP A 349 -36.27 6.38 -2.15
CA ASP A 349 -35.67 7.47 -2.93
C ASP A 349 -34.29 7.06 -3.47
N ALA A 350 -33.49 6.32 -2.67
CA ALA A 350 -32.18 5.82 -3.09
C ALA A 350 -32.30 4.78 -4.22
N ILE A 351 -33.24 3.84 -4.12
CA ILE A 351 -33.53 2.84 -5.16
C ILE A 351 -33.89 3.57 -6.47
N ASN A 352 -34.85 4.49 -6.44
CA ASN A 352 -35.25 5.24 -7.60
C ASN A 352 -34.10 6.10 -8.20
N TYR A 353 -33.25 6.65 -7.35
CA TYR A 353 -32.10 7.48 -7.80
C TYR A 353 -31.02 6.65 -8.49
N PHE A 354 -30.78 5.45 -8.00
CA PHE A 354 -29.73 4.57 -8.51
C PHE A 354 -30.22 3.55 -9.54
N GLU A 355 -31.52 3.50 -9.83
CA GLU A 355 -32.08 2.58 -10.81
C GLU A 355 -31.24 2.59 -12.11
N PRO A 356 -30.71 1.43 -12.54
CA PRO A 356 -29.81 1.35 -13.67
C PRO A 356 -30.53 1.67 -15.00
N GLU A 357 -29.82 2.34 -15.90
CA GLU A 357 -30.25 2.53 -17.27
C GLU A 357 -30.01 1.26 -18.09
N GLU A 358 -30.81 1.04 -19.16
CA GLU A 358 -30.58 -0.09 -20.07
C GLU A 358 -29.12 -0.09 -20.61
N ASN A 359 -28.41 -1.21 -20.46
CA ASN A 359 -27.01 -1.38 -20.85
C ASN A 359 -25.98 -0.52 -20.07
N GLU A 360 -26.30 -0.07 -18.87
CA GLU A 360 -25.31 0.60 -18.02
C GLU A 360 -24.20 -0.36 -17.61
N ASN A 361 -22.93 0.05 -17.81
CA ASN A 361 -21.79 -0.73 -17.36
C ASN A 361 -21.70 -0.76 -15.82
N LEU A 362 -21.29 -1.89 -15.27
CA LEU A 362 -21.05 -2.07 -13.84
C LEU A 362 -20.10 -1.00 -13.29
N ASN A 363 -20.56 -0.24 -12.31
CA ASN A 363 -19.83 0.87 -11.69
C ASN A 363 -20.23 1.08 -10.22
N ASP A 364 -19.76 2.16 -9.60
CA ASP A 364 -20.05 2.49 -8.19
C ASP A 364 -21.56 2.75 -7.95
N ARG A 365 -22.30 3.19 -8.98
CA ARG A 365 -23.76 3.39 -8.93
C ARG A 365 -24.49 2.05 -8.83
N THR A 366 -24.05 1.04 -9.56
CA THR A 366 -24.58 -0.33 -9.50
C THR A 366 -24.48 -0.91 -8.08
N ILE A 367 -23.31 -0.75 -7.45
CA ILE A 367 -23.11 -1.20 -6.05
C ILE A 367 -24.03 -0.43 -5.10
N ALA A 368 -24.20 0.87 -5.30
CA ALA A 368 -25.12 1.67 -4.49
C ALA A 368 -26.59 1.30 -4.68
N TYR A 369 -26.98 0.90 -5.90
CA TYR A 369 -28.31 0.37 -6.18
C TYR A 369 -28.61 -0.91 -5.41
N ILE A 370 -27.71 -1.89 -5.49
CA ILE A 370 -27.83 -3.16 -4.75
C ILE A 370 -27.88 -2.89 -3.24
N ASN A 371 -27.01 -2.02 -2.73
CA ASN A 371 -27.05 -1.61 -1.33
C ASN A 371 -28.40 -0.99 -0.94
N SER A 372 -28.98 -0.16 -1.80
CA SER A 372 -30.27 0.46 -1.54
C SER A 372 -31.39 -0.58 -1.44
N LEU A 373 -31.37 -1.60 -2.31
CA LEU A 373 -32.31 -2.73 -2.26
C LEU A 373 -32.14 -3.55 -0.96
N LEU A 374 -30.90 -3.88 -0.59
CA LEU A 374 -30.60 -4.66 0.61
C LEU A 374 -31.02 -3.91 1.89
N TYR A 375 -30.71 -2.62 2.00
CA TYR A 375 -31.07 -1.81 3.17
C TYR A 375 -32.55 -1.45 3.18
N GLY A 376 -33.20 -1.37 2.02
CA GLY A 376 -34.66 -1.25 1.88
C GLY A 376 -35.40 -2.56 2.11
N LEU A 377 -34.68 -3.68 2.40
CA LEU A 377 -35.20 -5.04 2.61
C LEU A 377 -35.88 -5.66 1.38
N GLU A 378 -35.61 -5.12 0.19
CA GLU A 378 -36.03 -5.66 -1.11
C GLU A 378 -35.05 -6.76 -1.58
N ILE A 379 -34.90 -7.80 -0.72
CA ILE A 379 -33.87 -8.85 -0.92
C ILE A 379 -34.11 -9.65 -2.20
N ASP A 380 -35.40 -9.92 -2.52
CA ASP A 380 -35.78 -10.69 -3.71
C ASP A 380 -35.45 -9.90 -4.99
N SER A 381 -35.61 -8.58 -4.97
CA SER A 381 -35.20 -7.71 -6.08
C SER A 381 -33.68 -7.63 -6.21
N ALA A 382 -32.97 -7.59 -5.08
CA ALA A 382 -31.51 -7.57 -5.04
C ALA A 382 -30.90 -8.83 -5.67
N ILE A 383 -31.38 -10.02 -5.32
CA ILE A 383 -30.86 -11.28 -5.88
C ILE A 383 -31.20 -11.39 -7.38
N THR A 384 -32.40 -11.02 -7.79
CA THR A 384 -32.79 -11.04 -9.20
C THR A 384 -31.85 -10.16 -10.05
N TYR A 385 -31.57 -8.96 -9.57
CA TYR A 385 -30.64 -8.06 -10.27
C TYR A 385 -29.20 -8.57 -10.26
N LEU A 386 -28.76 -9.19 -9.14
CA LEU A 386 -27.44 -9.82 -9.05
C LEU A 386 -27.28 -10.99 -10.03
N ASP A 387 -28.32 -11.85 -10.16
CA ASP A 387 -28.33 -12.97 -11.11
C ASP A 387 -28.14 -12.49 -12.55
N GLU A 388 -28.71 -11.35 -12.91
CA GLU A 388 -28.57 -10.75 -14.24
C GLU A 388 -27.16 -10.25 -14.49
N ILE A 389 -26.59 -9.48 -13.56
CA ILE A 389 -25.29 -8.81 -13.78
C ILE A 389 -24.09 -9.73 -13.63
N ILE A 390 -24.17 -10.76 -12.75
CA ILE A 390 -23.04 -11.67 -12.50
C ILE A 390 -22.64 -12.46 -13.75
N LEU A 391 -23.58 -12.75 -14.65
CA LEU A 391 -23.32 -13.51 -15.87
C LEU A 391 -22.37 -12.78 -16.83
N ASP A 392 -22.36 -11.45 -16.81
CA ASP A 392 -21.62 -10.61 -17.75
C ASP A 392 -20.36 -9.96 -17.13
N VAL A 393 -20.09 -10.21 -15.84
CA VAL A 393 -18.94 -9.58 -15.15
C VAL A 393 -17.61 -10.25 -15.51
N ASP A 394 -16.67 -9.45 -16.03
CA ASP A 394 -15.28 -9.89 -16.24
C ASP A 394 -14.60 -10.25 -14.91
N THR A 395 -13.87 -11.37 -14.89
CA THR A 395 -13.12 -11.84 -13.71
C THR A 395 -12.07 -10.86 -13.20
N ASN A 396 -11.60 -9.95 -14.05
CA ASN A 396 -10.68 -8.87 -13.67
C ASN A 396 -11.38 -7.60 -13.21
N HIS A 397 -12.71 -7.57 -13.21
CA HIS A 397 -13.45 -6.39 -12.78
C HIS A 397 -13.27 -6.14 -11.27
N LYS A 398 -13.09 -4.88 -10.87
CA LYS A 398 -12.81 -4.51 -9.46
C LYS A 398 -13.87 -4.97 -8.45
N TYR A 399 -15.11 -5.17 -8.87
CA TYR A 399 -16.23 -5.63 -8.04
C TYR A 399 -16.57 -7.11 -8.22
N PHE A 400 -15.81 -7.86 -8.99
CA PHE A 400 -16.10 -9.28 -9.24
C PHE A 400 -16.27 -10.07 -7.94
N ASN A 401 -15.28 -10.03 -7.07
CA ASN A 401 -15.33 -10.77 -5.79
C ASN A 401 -16.44 -10.28 -4.88
N ASP A 402 -16.68 -8.95 -4.82
CA ASP A 402 -17.72 -8.36 -3.98
C ASP A 402 -19.11 -8.84 -4.37
N LEU A 403 -19.39 -8.87 -5.68
CA LEU A 403 -20.68 -9.31 -6.22
C LEU A 403 -20.90 -10.80 -5.95
N PHE A 404 -19.90 -11.64 -6.16
CA PHE A 404 -19.99 -13.06 -5.87
C PHE A 404 -20.17 -13.33 -4.38
N GLU A 405 -19.46 -12.61 -3.52
CA GLU A 405 -19.56 -12.76 -2.07
C GLU A 405 -20.96 -12.38 -1.56
N ILE A 406 -21.54 -11.26 -2.03
CA ILE A 406 -22.89 -10.85 -1.63
C ILE A 406 -23.96 -11.77 -2.23
N HIS A 407 -23.80 -12.20 -3.47
CA HIS A 407 -24.71 -13.16 -4.11
C HIS A 407 -24.72 -14.50 -3.35
N ASP A 408 -23.53 -15.03 -3.02
CA ASP A 408 -23.40 -16.27 -2.23
C ASP A 408 -24.02 -16.12 -0.84
N LEU A 409 -23.84 -14.97 -0.20
CA LEU A 409 -24.44 -14.65 1.08
C LEU A 409 -25.97 -14.67 1.00
N ILE A 410 -26.57 -14.02 0.00
CA ILE A 410 -28.03 -13.99 -0.16
C ILE A 410 -28.56 -15.39 -0.49
N THR A 411 -27.92 -16.08 -1.43
CA THR A 411 -28.35 -17.41 -1.86
C THR A 411 -28.36 -18.39 -0.70
N ASN A 412 -27.23 -18.54 -0.01
CA ASN A 412 -27.07 -19.53 1.06
C ASN A 412 -27.86 -19.20 2.33
N TYR A 413 -27.99 -17.92 2.67
CA TYR A 413 -28.55 -17.52 3.97
C TYR A 413 -30.00 -17.00 3.88
N TYR A 414 -30.49 -16.72 2.67
CA TYR A 414 -31.87 -16.25 2.45
C TYR A 414 -32.63 -17.09 1.45
N SER A 415 -32.18 -17.22 0.20
CA SER A 415 -32.96 -17.88 -0.87
C SER A 415 -33.19 -19.35 -0.56
N ASP A 416 -32.13 -20.08 -0.19
CA ASP A 416 -32.16 -21.50 0.17
C ASP A 416 -32.51 -21.74 1.65
N GLY A 417 -32.63 -20.65 2.41
CA GLY A 417 -32.87 -20.70 3.85
C GLY A 417 -34.32 -21.09 4.24
N THR A 418 -34.44 -21.55 5.47
CA THR A 418 -35.73 -21.78 6.12
C THR A 418 -36.50 -20.48 6.33
N LYS A 419 -37.74 -20.54 6.78
CA LYS A 419 -38.50 -19.33 7.13
C LYS A 419 -37.81 -18.51 8.22
N ASP A 420 -37.17 -19.16 9.17
CA ASP A 420 -36.44 -18.50 10.24
C ASP A 420 -35.16 -17.81 9.73
N ASP A 421 -34.43 -18.50 8.85
CA ASP A 421 -33.25 -17.90 8.18
C ASP A 421 -33.62 -16.62 7.42
N LYS A 422 -34.72 -16.62 6.69
CA LYS A 422 -35.20 -15.42 5.95
C LYS A 422 -35.54 -14.26 6.88
N ILE A 423 -36.14 -14.55 8.04
CA ILE A 423 -36.44 -13.51 9.04
C ILE A 423 -35.13 -12.97 9.63
N ALA A 424 -34.23 -13.82 10.07
CA ALA A 424 -32.98 -13.44 10.67
C ALA A 424 -32.09 -12.67 9.67
N PHE A 425 -32.09 -13.06 8.40
CA PHE A 425 -31.36 -12.36 7.35
C PHE A 425 -31.88 -10.93 7.12
N LYS A 426 -33.20 -10.75 7.06
CA LYS A 426 -33.80 -9.40 6.96
C LYS A 426 -33.48 -8.54 8.18
N LEU A 427 -33.51 -9.11 9.39
CA LEU A 427 -33.11 -8.40 10.61
C LEU A 427 -31.61 -8.01 10.57
N PHE A 428 -30.75 -8.87 10.02
CA PHE A 428 -29.34 -8.54 9.84
C PHE A 428 -29.17 -7.34 8.92
N PHE A 429 -29.78 -7.29 7.75
CA PHE A 429 -29.70 -6.12 6.87
C PHE A 429 -30.39 -4.88 7.43
N GLN A 430 -31.45 -5.05 8.23
CA GLN A 430 -32.03 -3.94 8.99
C GLN A 430 -31.03 -3.39 10.01
N SER A 431 -30.22 -4.22 10.64
CA SER A 431 -29.14 -3.73 11.53
C SER A 431 -28.05 -2.99 10.74
N GLU A 432 -27.66 -3.48 9.55
CA GLU A 432 -26.69 -2.79 8.68
C GLU A 432 -27.22 -1.44 8.18
N SER A 433 -28.54 -1.35 7.86
CA SER A 433 -29.16 -0.06 7.51
C SER A 433 -29.10 0.94 8.66
N LEU A 434 -29.41 0.50 9.89
CA LEU A 434 -29.30 1.35 11.08
C LEU A 434 -27.85 1.78 11.39
N ILE A 435 -26.86 0.93 11.09
CA ILE A 435 -25.45 1.31 11.17
C ILE A 435 -25.14 2.43 10.18
N ASN A 436 -25.64 2.34 8.94
CA ASN A 436 -25.49 3.40 7.94
C ASN A 436 -26.18 4.71 8.35
N GLU A 437 -27.34 4.62 9.01
CA GLU A 437 -28.02 5.77 9.62
C GLU A 437 -27.34 6.23 10.92
N TYR A 438 -26.34 5.51 11.38
CA TYR A 438 -25.63 5.73 12.65
C TYR A 438 -26.47 5.54 13.92
N LYS A 439 -27.49 4.75 13.84
CA LYS A 439 -28.31 4.31 14.96
C LYS A 439 -27.72 3.04 15.58
N ILE A 440 -26.49 3.16 16.09
CA ILE A 440 -25.66 2.00 16.50
C ILE A 440 -26.32 1.21 17.66
N LYS A 441 -27.01 1.89 18.58
CA LYS A 441 -27.67 1.23 19.70
C LYS A 441 -28.81 0.33 19.22
N GLU A 442 -29.65 0.87 18.35
CA GLU A 442 -30.78 0.15 17.74
C GLU A 442 -30.27 -1.04 16.88
N ALA A 443 -29.18 -0.84 16.16
CA ALA A 443 -28.56 -1.91 15.39
C ALA A 443 -28.07 -3.06 16.30
N ILE A 444 -27.44 -2.74 17.44
CA ILE A 444 -27.01 -3.73 18.43
C ILE A 444 -28.20 -4.48 19.02
N GLU A 445 -29.30 -3.80 19.34
CA GLU A 445 -30.51 -4.43 19.87
C GLU A 445 -31.07 -5.46 18.87
N ILE A 446 -31.10 -5.14 17.58
CA ILE A 446 -31.53 -6.08 16.54
C ILE A 446 -30.57 -7.28 16.43
N LEU A 447 -29.27 -7.04 16.40
CA LEU A 447 -28.27 -8.12 16.32
C LEU A 447 -28.29 -9.02 17.58
N GLU A 448 -28.50 -8.46 18.77
CA GLU A 448 -28.73 -9.25 19.98
C GLU A 448 -30.05 -10.04 19.89
N GLY A 449 -31.10 -9.46 19.30
CA GLY A 449 -32.35 -10.14 19.00
C GLY A 449 -32.16 -11.37 18.11
N ILE A 450 -31.32 -11.28 17.08
CA ILE A 450 -30.96 -12.43 16.24
C ILE A 450 -30.29 -13.52 17.11
N ARG A 451 -29.34 -13.15 17.96
CA ARG A 451 -28.66 -14.13 18.82
C ARG A 451 -29.58 -14.87 19.79
N PHE A 452 -30.58 -14.19 20.35
CA PHE A 452 -31.48 -14.80 21.33
C PHE A 452 -32.64 -15.58 20.71
N ASN A 453 -33.21 -15.05 19.63
CA ASN A 453 -34.44 -15.58 19.06
C ASN A 453 -34.21 -16.42 17.82
N HIS A 454 -33.05 -16.32 17.14
CA HIS A 454 -32.69 -16.98 15.89
C HIS A 454 -31.29 -17.62 15.98
N SER A 455 -30.99 -18.29 17.11
CA SER A 455 -29.68 -18.88 17.36
C SER A 455 -29.30 -20.00 16.38
N ASP A 456 -30.29 -20.65 15.79
CA ASP A 456 -30.10 -21.73 14.81
C ASP A 456 -30.07 -21.20 13.36
N ALA A 457 -30.34 -19.91 13.14
CA ALA A 457 -30.34 -19.35 11.82
C ALA A 457 -28.90 -19.29 11.25
N MET A 458 -28.78 -19.54 9.95
CA MET A 458 -27.49 -19.59 9.26
C MET A 458 -26.70 -18.28 9.36
N ILE A 459 -27.37 -17.13 9.45
CA ILE A 459 -26.74 -15.79 9.60
C ILE A 459 -26.21 -15.53 11.02
N TYR A 460 -26.57 -16.33 12.03
CA TYR A 460 -26.19 -16.14 13.44
C TYR A 460 -24.69 -15.90 13.67
N PRO A 461 -23.76 -16.68 13.05
CA PRO A 461 -22.33 -16.45 13.25
C PRO A 461 -21.87 -15.08 12.74
N ILE A 462 -22.38 -14.66 11.59
CA ILE A 462 -22.06 -13.37 10.98
C ILE A 462 -22.61 -12.21 11.82
N ALA A 463 -23.86 -12.31 12.29
CA ALA A 463 -24.47 -11.32 13.18
C ALA A 463 -23.69 -11.21 14.51
N THR A 464 -23.21 -12.34 15.05
CA THR A 464 -22.39 -12.38 16.27
C THR A 464 -21.01 -11.77 16.05
N LEU A 465 -20.36 -12.01 14.90
CA LEU A 465 -19.11 -11.36 14.51
C LEU A 465 -19.31 -9.85 14.39
N ARG A 466 -20.44 -9.42 13.79
CA ARG A 466 -20.77 -7.99 13.68
C ARG A 466 -20.87 -7.32 15.04
N LEU A 467 -21.55 -7.96 15.99
CA LEU A 467 -21.63 -7.49 17.38
C LEU A 467 -20.25 -7.36 18.04
N ALA A 468 -19.38 -8.34 17.84
CA ALA A 468 -18.03 -8.31 18.39
C ALA A 468 -17.25 -7.10 17.84
N VAL A 469 -17.30 -6.88 16.52
CA VAL A 469 -16.62 -5.76 15.87
C VAL A 469 -17.20 -4.40 16.32
N LEU A 470 -18.53 -4.25 16.36
CA LEU A 470 -19.17 -3.02 16.85
C LEU A 470 -18.83 -2.73 18.32
N SER A 471 -18.67 -3.78 19.14
CA SER A 471 -18.30 -3.61 20.55
C SER A 471 -16.87 -3.10 20.72
N ILE A 472 -15.92 -3.50 19.84
CA ILE A 472 -14.59 -2.88 19.79
C ILE A 472 -14.73 -1.40 19.48
N ASP A 473 -15.57 -1.11 18.53
CA ASP A 473 -15.87 0.25 18.14
C ASP A 473 -16.43 1.10 19.26
N LEU A 474 -17.17 0.54 20.17
CA LEU A 474 -17.69 1.18 21.37
C LEU A 474 -16.74 1.08 22.57
N MET A 475 -15.51 0.61 22.41
CA MET A 475 -14.52 0.36 23.46
C MET A 475 -15.00 -0.63 24.56
N GLN A 476 -15.94 -1.50 24.22
CA GLN A 476 -16.49 -2.55 25.11
C GLN A 476 -15.75 -3.87 24.88
N TYR A 477 -14.45 -3.88 25.19
CA TYR A 477 -13.54 -4.98 24.78
C TYR A 477 -13.92 -6.33 25.40
N GLU A 478 -14.28 -6.37 26.68
CA GLU A 478 -14.70 -7.60 27.36
C GLU A 478 -15.98 -8.17 26.73
N LYS A 479 -16.94 -7.30 26.38
CA LYS A 479 -18.18 -7.71 25.69
C LYS A 479 -17.88 -8.21 24.29
N SER A 480 -16.95 -7.58 23.59
CA SER A 480 -16.47 -8.03 22.29
C SER A 480 -15.86 -9.42 22.35
N ILE A 481 -15.02 -9.72 23.38
CA ILE A 481 -14.46 -11.06 23.59
C ILE A 481 -15.57 -12.08 23.87
N GLN A 482 -16.59 -11.72 24.66
CA GLN A 482 -17.73 -12.61 24.91
C GLN A 482 -18.48 -12.97 23.62
N TYR A 483 -18.72 -12.01 22.72
CA TYR A 483 -19.32 -12.28 21.41
C TYR A 483 -18.40 -13.11 20.52
N ALA A 484 -17.10 -12.82 20.51
CA ALA A 484 -16.12 -13.58 19.75
C ALA A 484 -16.09 -15.06 20.17
N LEU A 485 -16.11 -15.33 21.48
CA LEU A 485 -16.14 -16.70 22.02
C LEU A 485 -17.50 -17.40 21.83
N ALA A 486 -18.60 -16.64 21.70
CA ALA A 486 -19.91 -17.24 21.40
C ALA A 486 -19.97 -17.92 20.02
N MET A 487 -19.00 -17.66 19.14
CA MET A 487 -18.86 -18.34 17.85
C MET A 487 -18.13 -19.69 17.91
N GLU A 488 -17.77 -20.18 19.10
CA GLU A 488 -16.91 -21.37 19.29
C GLU A 488 -17.48 -22.64 18.66
N ASN A 489 -18.81 -22.78 18.59
CA ASN A 489 -19.50 -23.89 17.99
C ASN A 489 -20.05 -23.63 16.59
N THR A 490 -19.53 -22.64 15.89
CA THR A 490 -19.95 -22.24 14.55
C THR A 490 -18.83 -22.41 13.52
N ASN A 491 -19.16 -22.22 12.25
CA ASN A 491 -18.20 -22.20 11.14
C ASN A 491 -17.22 -20.99 11.20
N LEU A 492 -17.45 -20.00 12.07
CA LEU A 492 -16.57 -18.84 12.30
C LEU A 492 -15.75 -18.95 13.59
N LYS A 493 -15.59 -20.17 14.15
CA LYS A 493 -14.79 -20.43 15.35
C LYS A 493 -13.37 -19.87 15.26
N ASP A 494 -12.72 -20.07 14.13
CA ASP A 494 -11.38 -19.57 13.87
C ASP A 494 -11.29 -18.03 13.92
N LYS A 495 -12.26 -17.35 13.32
CA LYS A 495 -12.38 -15.88 13.39
C LYS A 495 -12.67 -15.42 14.81
N GLY A 496 -13.55 -16.11 15.53
CA GLY A 496 -13.89 -15.81 16.92
C GLY A 496 -12.68 -15.90 17.86
N LEU A 497 -11.96 -17.02 17.83
CA LEU A 497 -10.76 -17.21 18.64
C LEU A 497 -9.65 -16.21 18.28
N THR A 498 -9.45 -15.95 16.98
CA THR A 498 -8.44 -14.99 16.53
C THR A 498 -8.80 -13.57 16.96
N LEU A 499 -10.07 -13.17 16.84
CA LEU A 499 -10.54 -11.85 17.27
C LEU A 499 -10.38 -11.66 18.78
N ALA A 500 -10.72 -12.65 19.59
CA ALA A 500 -10.49 -12.60 21.04
C ALA A 500 -9.00 -12.41 21.37
N ALA A 501 -8.12 -13.12 20.65
CA ALA A 501 -6.67 -12.97 20.81
C ALA A 501 -6.19 -11.56 20.44
N GLU A 502 -6.66 -11.01 19.31
CA GLU A 502 -6.28 -9.65 18.86
C GLU A 502 -6.78 -8.56 19.82
N ILE A 503 -7.94 -8.74 20.42
CA ILE A 503 -8.46 -7.79 21.42
C ILE A 503 -7.58 -7.80 22.68
N GLU A 504 -7.26 -8.99 23.19
CA GLU A 504 -6.37 -9.14 24.36
C GLU A 504 -4.97 -8.51 24.09
N GLU A 505 -4.39 -8.74 22.91
CA GLU A 505 -3.09 -8.22 22.56
C GLU A 505 -3.09 -6.70 22.34
N ASN A 506 -3.97 -6.22 21.45
CA ASN A 506 -3.85 -4.87 20.89
C ASN A 506 -4.61 -3.80 21.68
N TYR A 507 -5.65 -4.19 22.43
CA TYR A 507 -6.49 -3.25 23.16
C TYR A 507 -6.38 -3.39 24.69
N LEU A 508 -6.20 -4.60 25.19
CA LEU A 508 -6.04 -4.87 26.63
C LEU A 508 -4.58 -5.05 27.07
N GLY A 509 -3.64 -5.20 26.12
CA GLY A 509 -2.23 -5.38 26.38
C GLY A 509 -1.85 -6.71 27.08
N ASN A 510 -2.76 -7.69 27.07
CA ASN A 510 -2.63 -8.97 27.76
C ASN A 510 -2.09 -10.06 26.83
N ASN A 511 -0.78 -10.04 26.59
CA ASN A 511 -0.13 -11.00 25.69
C ASN A 511 -0.27 -12.47 26.14
N GLU A 512 -0.40 -12.73 27.44
CA GLU A 512 -0.55 -14.11 27.94
C GLU A 512 -1.91 -14.69 27.55
N SER A 513 -2.99 -13.94 27.73
CA SER A 513 -4.33 -14.34 27.30
C SER A 513 -4.43 -14.42 25.78
N ALA A 514 -3.84 -13.46 25.06
CA ALA A 514 -3.78 -13.48 23.62
C ALA A 514 -3.14 -14.77 23.08
N LEU A 515 -1.98 -15.16 23.63
CA LEU A 515 -1.29 -16.40 23.24
C LEU A 515 -2.15 -17.65 23.50
N LYS A 516 -2.93 -17.70 24.57
CA LYS A 516 -3.84 -18.83 24.82
C LYS A 516 -4.87 -18.99 23.69
N TYR A 517 -5.49 -17.91 23.25
CA TYR A 517 -6.44 -17.96 22.13
C TYR A 517 -5.77 -18.26 20.79
N TYR A 518 -4.62 -17.67 20.50
CA TYR A 518 -3.86 -18.00 19.28
C TYR A 518 -3.46 -19.47 19.23
N TYR A 519 -3.00 -20.06 20.33
CA TYR A 519 -2.69 -21.50 20.38
C TYR A 519 -3.93 -22.36 20.15
N ARG A 520 -5.11 -21.95 20.62
CA ARG A 520 -6.36 -22.63 20.31
C ARG A 520 -6.69 -22.59 18.81
N VAL A 521 -6.47 -21.46 18.14
CA VAL A 521 -6.61 -21.40 16.67
C VAL A 521 -5.70 -22.44 16.00
N LEU A 522 -4.43 -22.53 16.41
CA LEU A 522 -3.47 -23.45 15.81
C LEU A 522 -3.78 -24.92 16.08
N SER A 523 -4.36 -25.25 17.23
CA SER A 523 -4.68 -26.63 17.63
C SER A 523 -6.09 -27.06 17.20
N GLU A 524 -7.08 -26.19 17.28
CA GLU A 524 -8.48 -26.52 17.07
C GLU A 524 -9.00 -26.15 15.66
N CYS A 525 -8.30 -25.23 14.94
CA CYS A 525 -8.66 -24.73 13.62
C CYS A 525 -7.48 -24.83 12.63
N SER A 526 -6.75 -25.93 12.64
CA SER A 526 -5.49 -26.11 11.89
C SER A 526 -5.64 -26.00 10.35
N THR A 527 -6.84 -26.17 9.81
CA THR A 527 -7.17 -26.05 8.38
C THR A 527 -7.64 -24.64 7.99
N SER A 528 -7.80 -23.74 8.96
CA SER A 528 -8.19 -22.36 8.70
C SER A 528 -7.10 -21.59 7.93
N LEU A 529 -7.53 -20.70 7.04
CA LEU A 529 -6.64 -19.75 6.36
C LEU A 529 -5.90 -18.81 7.34
N LEU A 530 -6.42 -18.65 8.56
CA LEU A 530 -5.79 -17.85 9.61
C LEU A 530 -4.64 -18.59 10.33
N ALA A 531 -4.56 -19.93 10.21
CA ALA A 531 -3.57 -20.72 10.96
C ALA A 531 -2.12 -20.33 10.65
N ASP A 532 -1.74 -20.17 9.39
CA ASP A 532 -0.36 -19.82 9.03
C ASP A 532 0.01 -18.37 9.40
N PRO A 533 -0.79 -17.34 9.10
CA PRO A 533 -0.55 -15.99 9.59
C PRO A 533 -0.42 -15.91 11.12
N VAL A 534 -1.32 -16.57 11.86
CA VAL A 534 -1.28 -16.64 13.33
C VAL A 534 -0.01 -17.34 13.82
N ARG A 535 0.41 -18.45 13.20
CA ARG A 535 1.65 -19.17 13.56
C ARG A 535 2.89 -18.27 13.42
N ILE A 536 2.97 -17.51 12.33
CA ILE A 536 4.07 -16.56 12.11
C ILE A 536 4.05 -15.46 13.17
N HIS A 537 2.87 -14.96 13.52
CA HIS A 537 2.70 -13.91 14.51
C HIS A 537 3.07 -14.40 15.93
N VAL A 538 2.57 -15.55 16.35
CA VAL A 538 2.89 -16.16 17.64
C VAL A 538 4.40 -16.31 17.83
N ARG A 539 5.15 -16.73 16.80
CA ARG A 539 6.61 -16.83 16.86
C ARG A 539 7.29 -15.49 17.12
N LYS A 540 6.69 -14.39 16.71
CA LYS A 540 7.23 -13.04 16.93
C LYS A 540 6.97 -12.55 18.35
N ILE A 541 5.73 -12.72 18.85
CA ILE A 541 5.34 -12.23 20.17
C ILE A 541 5.80 -13.13 21.32
N SER A 542 6.07 -14.41 21.07
CA SER A 542 6.59 -15.35 22.09
C SER A 542 8.11 -15.31 22.25
N LYS A 543 8.86 -14.60 21.39
CA LYS A 543 10.29 -14.36 21.63
C LYS A 543 10.45 -13.33 22.76
N PRO A 544 11.29 -13.60 23.79
CA PRO A 544 11.62 -12.56 24.74
C PRO A 544 12.21 -11.37 23.97
N ARG A 545 11.75 -10.16 24.28
CA ARG A 545 12.40 -8.94 23.78
C ARG A 545 13.83 -8.97 24.31
N GLU A 546 14.81 -9.17 23.44
CA GLU A 546 16.19 -8.89 23.77
C GLU A 546 16.27 -7.41 24.12
N SER A 547 16.45 -7.15 25.41
CA SER A 547 16.54 -5.82 26.02
C SER A 547 17.85 -5.14 25.64
#